data_6af657d3d0fb8d4154bd82cf3c2a657c
#
_entry.id   6af657d3d0fb8d4154bd82cf3c2a657c
#
_cell.length_a   1.000
_cell.length_b   1.000
_cell.length_c   1.000
_cell.angle_alpha   90.00
_cell.angle_beta   90.00
_cell.angle_gamma   90.00
#
_symmetry.space_group_name_H-M   'P 1'
#
loop_
_entity.id
_entity.type
_entity.pdbx_description
1 polymer ?
#
loop_
_entity_poly.entity_id
_entity_poly.type
_entity_poly.pdbx_seq_one_letter_code
_entity_poly.pdbx_strand_id
1 'polypeptide(L)' 'MDNQKAKDLIESLMPLQESGARFPCPRCGYDRMNEKPVRNALSRRARVYICNDCGMDEALRDMAGVDPLPFSAWGMVL' A
#
# COMPACT_ATOMS: atom_id res chain seq x y z
N MET A 1 -15.70 5.88 -3.91
CA MET A 1 -14.87 5.46 -5.07
C MET A 1 -14.96 3.95 -5.20
N ASP A 2 -15.16 3.41 -6.39
CA ASP A 2 -15.17 1.96 -6.55
C ASP A 2 -13.77 1.37 -6.37
N ASN A 3 -13.72 0.05 -6.14
CA ASN A 3 -12.47 -0.61 -5.78
C ASN A 3 -11.43 -0.59 -6.91
N GLN A 4 -11.86 -0.65 -8.16
CA GLN A 4 -10.95 -0.61 -9.31
C GLN A 4 -10.34 0.78 -9.49
N LYS A 5 -11.13 1.83 -9.37
CA LYS A 5 -10.63 3.21 -9.42
C LYS A 5 -9.67 3.50 -8.27
N ALA A 6 -9.98 2.98 -7.07
CA ALA A 6 -9.10 3.11 -5.92
C ALA A 6 -7.76 2.43 -6.19
N LYS A 7 -7.78 1.21 -6.76
CA LYS A 7 -6.56 0.50 -7.13
C LYS A 7 -5.73 1.28 -8.16
N ASP A 8 -6.37 1.83 -9.18
CA ASP A 8 -5.68 2.61 -10.21
C ASP A 8 -5.00 3.84 -9.61
N LEU A 9 -5.69 4.53 -8.70
CA LEU A 9 -5.14 5.68 -8.00
C LEU A 9 -3.92 5.28 -7.15
N ILE A 10 -4.04 4.17 -6.41
CA ILE A 10 -2.95 3.65 -5.57
C ILE A 10 -1.74 3.32 -6.44
N GLU A 11 -1.93 2.59 -7.54
CA GLU A 11 -0.84 2.18 -8.41
C GLU A 11 -0.17 3.34 -9.14
N SER A 12 -0.86 4.47 -9.29
CA SER A 12 -0.29 5.68 -9.87
C SER A 12 0.84 6.27 -9.02
N LEU A 13 0.97 5.87 -7.76
CA LEU A 13 2.06 6.31 -6.89
C LEU A 13 3.38 5.61 -7.18
N MET A 14 3.36 4.43 -7.84
CA MET A 14 4.59 3.64 -8.00
C MET A 14 5.74 4.42 -8.66
N PRO A 15 5.54 5.11 -9.78
CA PRO A 15 6.62 5.89 -10.39
C PRO A 15 7.18 6.96 -9.44
N LEU A 16 6.33 7.58 -8.65
CA LEU A 16 6.74 8.60 -7.68
C LEU A 16 7.53 7.99 -6.54
N GLN A 17 7.13 6.83 -6.06
CA GLN A 17 7.88 6.10 -5.03
C GLN A 17 9.25 5.68 -5.56
N GLU A 18 9.33 5.18 -6.78
CA GLU A 18 10.60 4.79 -7.39
C GLU A 18 11.54 5.98 -7.61
N SER A 19 10.99 7.18 -7.82
CA SER A 19 11.78 8.39 -7.96
C SER A 19 12.36 8.92 -6.65
N GLY A 20 11.98 8.30 -5.52
CA GLY A 20 12.45 8.70 -4.20
C GLY A 20 11.59 9.76 -3.52
N ALA A 21 10.43 10.10 -4.07
CA ALA A 21 9.52 11.04 -3.43
C ALA A 21 8.99 10.44 -2.12
N ARG A 22 8.91 11.27 -1.08
CA ARG A 22 8.49 10.83 0.24
C ARG A 22 6.99 10.97 0.42
N PHE A 23 6.33 9.86 0.74
CA PHE A 23 4.89 9.81 0.98
C PHE A 23 4.58 9.02 2.24
N PRO A 24 3.45 9.29 2.91
CA PRO A 24 2.92 8.37 3.90
C PRO A 24 2.60 7.03 3.25
N CYS A 25 2.47 5.97 4.08
CA CYS A 25 2.07 4.66 3.56
C CYS A 25 0.69 4.77 2.90
N PRO A 26 0.55 4.35 1.63
CA PRO A 26 -0.75 4.45 0.95
C PRO A 26 -1.85 3.63 1.61
N ARG A 27 -1.47 2.52 2.26
CA ARG A 27 -2.44 1.60 2.83
C ARG A 27 -2.96 2.06 4.19
N CYS A 28 -2.07 2.47 5.12
CA CYS A 28 -2.49 2.90 6.45
C CYS A 28 -2.59 4.42 6.62
N GLY A 29 -1.96 5.19 5.75
CA GLY A 29 -1.97 6.65 5.82
C GLY A 29 -0.98 7.26 6.80
N TYR A 30 -0.23 6.44 7.53
CA TYR A 30 0.74 6.93 8.51
C TYR A 30 2.13 7.09 7.89
N ASP A 31 2.94 7.98 8.46
CA ASP A 31 4.31 8.22 8.03
C ASP A 31 5.24 7.12 8.57
N ARG A 32 5.16 5.94 7.97
CA ARG A 32 5.91 4.74 8.38
C ARG A 32 6.77 4.17 7.27
N MET A 33 6.90 4.90 6.15
CA MET A 33 7.68 4.45 5.00
C MET A 33 9.18 4.70 5.23
N ASN A 34 10.01 3.75 4.77
CA ASN A 34 11.44 3.93 4.72
C ASN A 34 11.80 4.88 3.57
N GLU A 35 12.88 5.66 3.73
CA GLU A 35 13.36 6.57 2.69
C GLU A 35 13.74 5.86 1.40
N LYS A 36 14.27 4.64 1.51
CA LYS A 36 14.65 3.83 0.35
C LYS A 36 13.46 2.95 -0.02
N PRO A 37 12.86 3.14 -1.20
CA PRO A 37 11.66 2.39 -1.58
C PRO A 37 11.79 0.88 -1.43
N VAL A 38 12.95 0.33 -1.85
CA VAL A 38 13.20 -1.11 -1.83
C VAL A 38 13.25 -1.72 -0.42
N ARG A 39 13.32 -0.91 0.63
CA ARG A 39 13.28 -1.37 2.01
C ARG A 39 11.87 -1.46 2.56
N ASN A 40 10.89 -1.02 1.80
CA ASN A 40 9.49 -1.15 2.15
C ASN A 40 8.92 -2.44 1.56
N ALA A 41 7.79 -2.88 2.09
CA ALA A 41 7.10 -4.03 1.54
C ALA A 41 6.45 -3.67 0.20
N LEU A 42 6.46 -4.59 -0.75
CA LEU A 42 5.65 -4.47 -1.95
C LEU A 42 4.29 -5.10 -1.66
N SER A 43 3.22 -4.36 -1.89
CA SER A 43 1.88 -4.89 -1.65
C SER A 43 1.62 -6.13 -2.51
N ARG A 44 0.91 -7.10 -1.94
CA ARG A 44 0.46 -8.29 -2.67
C ARG A 44 -0.80 -8.04 -3.48
N ARG A 45 -1.44 -6.90 -3.27
CA ARG A 45 -2.76 -6.57 -3.85
C ARG A 45 -2.69 -5.53 -4.94
N ALA A 46 -1.69 -4.64 -4.88
CA ALA A 46 -1.49 -3.58 -5.86
C ALA A 46 0.00 -3.37 -6.08
N ARG A 47 0.36 -2.85 -7.24
CA ARG A 47 1.76 -2.56 -7.57
C ARG A 47 2.18 -1.23 -6.93
N VAL A 48 2.48 -1.27 -5.65
CA VAL A 48 2.84 -0.10 -4.85
C VAL A 48 3.61 -0.55 -3.61
N TYR A 49 4.52 0.27 -3.13
CA TYR A 49 5.18 0.03 -1.85
C TYR A 49 4.28 0.49 -0.72
N ILE A 50 4.26 -0.29 0.36
CA ILE A 50 3.54 -0.01 1.61
C ILE A 50 4.51 -0.18 2.77
N CYS A 51 4.18 0.33 3.95
CA CYS A 51 5.05 0.15 5.10
C CYS A 51 5.14 -1.34 5.49
N ASN A 52 6.21 -1.69 6.20
CA ASN A 52 6.44 -3.09 6.56
C ASN A 52 5.35 -3.65 7.47
N ASP A 53 4.74 -2.83 8.33
CA ASP A 53 3.62 -3.26 9.16
C ASP A 53 2.40 -3.64 8.31
N CYS A 54 2.10 -2.86 7.28
CA CYS A 54 1.03 -3.18 6.34
C CYS A 54 1.36 -4.44 5.53
N GLY A 55 2.62 -4.60 5.13
CA GLY A 55 3.06 -5.82 4.47
C GLY A 55 2.85 -7.06 5.32
N MET A 56 3.14 -6.95 6.61
CA MET A 56 2.90 -8.03 7.58
C MET A 56 1.40 -8.31 7.73
N ASP A 57 0.57 -7.26 7.81
CA ASP A 57 -0.88 -7.43 7.91
C ASP A 57 -1.45 -8.16 6.69
N GLU A 58 -0.99 -7.81 5.48
CA GLU A 58 -1.40 -8.52 4.27
C GLU A 58 -1.04 -10.02 4.32
N ALA A 59 0.18 -10.31 4.77
CA ALA A 59 0.64 -11.69 4.89
C ALA A 59 -0.19 -12.48 5.91
N LEU A 60 -0.49 -11.88 7.06
CA LEU A 60 -1.28 -12.52 8.10
C LEU A 60 -2.72 -12.78 7.65
N ARG A 61 -3.31 -11.86 6.92
CA ARG A 61 -4.66 -12.06 6.35
C ARG A 61 -4.67 -13.21 5.34
N ASP A 62 -3.65 -13.30 4.49
CA ASP A 62 -3.53 -14.42 3.55
C ASP A 62 -3.43 -15.75 4.28
N MET A 63 -2.60 -15.83 5.33
CA MET A 63 -2.44 -17.04 6.13
C MET A 63 -3.72 -17.46 6.85
N ALA A 64 -4.48 -16.49 7.34
CA ALA A 64 -5.71 -16.74 8.08
C ALA A 64 -6.93 -16.96 7.18
N GLY A 65 -6.80 -16.78 5.87
CA GLY A 65 -7.92 -16.87 4.93
C GLY A 65 -8.93 -15.73 5.10
N VAL A 66 -8.48 -14.60 5.65
CA VAL A 66 -9.31 -13.41 5.85
C VAL A 66 -9.26 -12.56 4.58
N ASP A 67 -10.39 -11.94 4.22
CA ASP A 67 -10.45 -11.07 3.04
C ASP A 67 -9.43 -9.93 3.14
N PRO A 68 -8.81 -9.55 2.01
CA PRO A 68 -7.90 -8.39 2.00
C PRO A 68 -8.65 -7.10 2.30
N LEU A 69 -7.93 -6.14 2.86
CA LEU A 69 -8.48 -4.79 3.06
C LEU A 69 -8.85 -4.20 1.69
N PRO A 70 -10.10 -3.79 1.46
CA PRO A 70 -10.49 -3.24 0.16
C PRO A 70 -9.73 -1.95 -0.13
N PHE A 71 -9.40 -1.71 -1.40
CA PHE A 71 -8.65 -0.52 -1.79
C PHE A 71 -9.36 0.77 -1.40
N SER A 72 -10.69 0.77 -1.43
CA SER A 72 -11.49 1.93 -1.02
C SER A 72 -11.32 2.28 0.47
N ALA A 73 -10.80 1.36 1.27
CA ALA A 73 -10.54 1.57 2.70
C ALA A 73 -9.06 1.92 2.98
N TRP A 74 -8.22 1.99 1.96
CA TRP A 74 -6.83 2.39 2.16
C TRP A 74 -6.74 3.86 2.57
N GLY A 75 -5.78 4.19 3.43
CA GLY A 75 -5.65 5.52 4.01
C GLY A 75 -5.57 6.65 2.99
N MET A 76 -4.88 6.44 1.85
CA MET A 76 -4.76 7.47 0.82
C MET A 76 -6.06 7.71 0.04
N VAL A 77 -6.98 6.77 0.08
CA VAL A 77 -8.25 6.83 -0.66
C VAL A 77 -9.37 7.41 0.20
N LEU A 78 -9.28 7.23 1.51
CA LEU A 78 -10.29 7.73 2.44
C LEU A 78 -10.34 9.25 2.52
#